data_efb31d8dc2c55c89c7958cf41e4bb013
#
_entry.id   efb31d8dc2c55c89c7958cf41e4bb013
#
_cell.length_a   1.000
_cell.length_b   1.000
_cell.length_c   1.000
_cell.angle_alpha   90.00
_cell.angle_beta   90.00
_cell.angle_gamma   90.00
#
_symmetry.space_group_name_H-M   'P 1'
#
loop_
_entity.id
_entity.type
_entity.pdbx_description
1 polymer ?
#
loop_
_entity_poly.entity_id
_entity_poly.type
_entity_poly.pdbx_seq_one_letter_code
_entity_poly.pdbx_strand_id
1 'polypeptide(L)'
;MTIRDALRTAFDDMYKMEAEMLACYDKMGDASPEEIDKMMADVGDIQDMLEAGSYYMIDARIEEVSGGLGLRDIGLDRKVDELSGGQRTKVLLTKLLLQNPEILILDEPTNYLDVEHINWLTNYLQNYENAFILVSHDVPFL
;
A
#
# COMPACT_ATOMS: atom_id res chain seq x y z
N MET A 1 2.89 16.84 3.95
CA MET A 1 2.83 15.37 3.76
C MET A 1 4.13 14.88 3.16
N THR A 2 4.77 13.92 3.79
CA THR A 2 5.96 13.26 3.25
C THR A 2 5.57 12.17 2.25
N ILE A 3 6.56 11.65 1.50
CA ILE A 3 6.34 10.50 0.61
C ILE A 3 5.81 9.31 1.43
N ARG A 4 6.41 9.04 2.59
CA ARG A 4 5.97 7.95 3.49
C ARG A 4 4.50 8.10 3.89
N ASP A 5 4.08 9.30 4.26
CA ASP A 5 2.68 9.58 4.61
C ASP A 5 1.74 9.32 3.44
N ALA A 6 2.14 9.76 2.25
CA ALA A 6 1.36 9.53 1.03
C ALA A 6 1.20 8.04 0.72
N LEU A 7 2.27 7.26 0.88
CA LEU A 7 2.23 5.81 0.65
C LEU A 7 1.40 5.07 1.68
N ARG A 8 1.41 5.52 2.93
CA ARG A 8 0.56 4.95 3.98
C ARG A 8 -0.93 5.12 3.70
N THR A 9 -1.32 6.14 2.92
CA THR A 9 -2.74 6.31 2.55
C THR A 9 -3.28 5.15 1.72
N ALA A 10 -2.43 4.36 1.07
CA ALA A 10 -2.84 3.14 0.39
C ALA A 10 -3.47 2.11 1.33
N PHE A 11 -3.21 2.20 2.61
CA PHE A 11 -3.67 1.28 3.65
C PHE A 11 -4.66 1.91 4.62
N ASP A 12 -5.29 3.03 4.24
CA ASP A 12 -6.22 3.77 5.11
C ASP A 12 -7.34 2.88 5.68
N ASP A 13 -7.87 1.97 4.89
CA ASP A 13 -8.92 1.05 5.35
C ASP A 13 -8.45 0.16 6.49
N MET A 14 -7.21 -0.32 6.43
CA MET A 14 -6.61 -1.13 7.49
C MET A 14 -6.37 -0.32 8.75
N TYR A 15 -5.91 0.92 8.63
CA TYR A 15 -5.74 1.82 9.79
C TYR A 15 -7.08 2.13 10.45
N LYS A 16 -8.14 2.31 9.67
CA LYS A 16 -9.51 2.50 10.20
C LYS A 16 -9.98 1.26 10.96
N MET A 17 -9.74 0.06 10.41
CA MET A 17 -10.07 -1.19 11.09
C MET A 17 -9.35 -1.33 12.43
N GLU A 18 -8.07 -1.00 12.48
CA GLU A 18 -7.31 -0.99 13.74
C GLU A 18 -7.89 -0.01 14.74
N ALA A 19 -8.22 1.22 14.30
CA ALA A 19 -8.82 2.22 15.16
C ALA A 19 -10.16 1.74 15.73
N GLU A 20 -10.99 1.09 14.93
CA GLU A 20 -12.25 0.49 15.38
C GLU A 20 -12.02 -0.60 16.42
N MET A 21 -11.00 -1.46 16.20
CA MET A 21 -10.63 -2.51 17.14
C MET A 21 -10.21 -1.93 18.49
N LEU A 22 -9.36 -0.89 18.47
CA LEU A 22 -8.91 -0.23 19.70
C LEU A 22 -10.06 0.48 20.42
N ALA A 23 -11.00 1.08 19.68
CA ALA A 23 -12.19 1.70 20.25
C ALA A 23 -13.09 0.64 20.94
N CYS A 24 -13.19 -0.57 20.38
CA CYS A 24 -13.91 -1.68 21.00
C CYS A 24 -13.27 -2.08 22.32
N TYR A 25 -11.94 -2.18 22.39
CA TYR A 25 -11.25 -2.49 23.64
C TYR A 25 -11.52 -1.45 24.74
N ASP A 26 -11.53 -0.17 24.38
CA ASP A 26 -11.82 0.90 25.35
C ASP A 26 -13.24 0.81 25.89
N LYS A 27 -14.20 0.42 25.06
CA LYS A 27 -15.61 0.26 25.46
C LYS A 27 -15.87 -0.97 26.31
N MET A 28 -15.02 -1.99 26.24
CA MET A 28 -15.20 -3.24 27.01
C MET A 28 -15.14 -3.02 28.53
N GLY A 29 -14.43 -1.99 28.98
CA GLY A 29 -14.32 -1.66 30.40
C GLY A 29 -15.65 -1.30 31.06
N ASP A 30 -16.60 -0.75 30.31
CA ASP A 30 -17.90 -0.27 30.80
C ASP A 30 -19.08 -1.11 30.29
N ALA A 31 -18.80 -2.21 29.56
CA ALA A 31 -19.83 -3.02 28.93
C ALA A 31 -20.31 -4.17 29.82
N SER A 32 -21.56 -4.62 29.60
CA SER A 32 -22.10 -5.82 30.22
C SER A 32 -21.41 -7.08 29.68
N PRO A 33 -21.47 -8.24 30.41
CA PRO A 33 -20.87 -9.49 29.91
C PRO A 33 -21.40 -9.92 28.55
N GLU A 34 -22.67 -9.68 28.24
CA GLU A 34 -23.27 -10.00 26.93
C GLU A 34 -22.71 -9.08 25.83
N GLU A 35 -22.55 -7.80 26.13
CA GLU A 35 -21.95 -6.82 25.21
C GLU A 35 -20.47 -7.13 24.96
N ILE A 36 -19.72 -7.55 25.99
CA ILE A 36 -18.33 -7.94 25.88
C ILE A 36 -18.16 -9.12 24.93
N ASP A 37 -19.01 -10.14 25.01
CA ASP A 37 -18.97 -11.31 24.14
C ASP A 37 -19.15 -10.90 22.66
N LYS A 38 -20.10 -10.01 22.39
CA LYS A 38 -20.32 -9.47 21.04
C LYS A 38 -19.14 -8.64 20.56
N MET A 39 -18.58 -7.78 21.43
CA MET A 39 -17.42 -6.97 21.09
C MET A 39 -16.19 -7.82 20.80
N MET A 40 -15.98 -8.90 21.55
CA MET A 40 -14.86 -9.81 21.31
C MET A 40 -14.99 -10.54 19.97
N ALA A 41 -16.20 -10.90 19.55
CA ALA A 41 -16.44 -11.46 18.22
C ALA A 41 -16.12 -10.45 17.13
N ASP A 42 -16.54 -9.20 17.29
CA ASP A 42 -16.24 -8.12 16.31
C ASP A 42 -14.75 -7.86 16.22
N VAL A 43 -14.05 -7.81 17.36
CA VAL A 43 -12.58 -7.63 17.40
C VAL A 43 -11.87 -8.80 16.70
N GLY A 44 -12.33 -10.03 16.93
CA GLY A 44 -11.78 -11.21 16.25
C GLY A 44 -11.91 -11.14 14.73
N ASP A 45 -13.07 -10.71 14.26
CA ASP A 45 -13.31 -10.53 12.81
C ASP A 45 -12.40 -9.45 12.22
N ILE A 46 -12.25 -8.30 12.89
CA ILE A 46 -11.35 -7.23 12.45
C ILE A 46 -9.90 -7.71 12.45
N GLN A 47 -9.48 -8.42 13.49
CA GLN A 47 -8.12 -8.95 13.57
C GLN A 47 -7.83 -9.92 12.42
N ASP A 48 -8.77 -10.80 12.10
CA ASP A 48 -8.64 -11.73 10.96
C ASP A 48 -8.50 -10.97 9.63
N MET A 49 -9.26 -9.90 9.44
CA MET A 49 -9.16 -9.05 8.25
C MET A 49 -7.81 -8.33 8.17
N LEU A 50 -7.28 -7.84 9.29
CA LEU A 50 -5.97 -7.18 9.34
C LEU A 50 -4.85 -8.18 9.02
N GLU A 51 -4.91 -9.37 9.55
CA GLU A 51 -3.93 -10.42 9.25
C GLU A 51 -3.99 -10.85 7.78
N ALA A 52 -5.19 -11.04 7.23
CA ALA A 52 -5.38 -11.39 5.82
C ALA A 52 -4.85 -10.30 4.88
N GLY A 53 -4.98 -9.02 5.26
CA GLY A 53 -4.46 -7.88 4.50
C GLY A 53 -2.98 -7.58 4.77
N SER A 54 -2.30 -8.38 5.60
CA SER A 54 -0.89 -8.18 5.97
C SER A 54 -0.62 -6.83 6.64
N TYR A 55 -1.54 -6.41 7.53
CA TYR A 55 -1.45 -5.13 8.25
C TYR A 55 -0.09 -4.94 8.94
N TYR A 56 0.42 -5.98 9.60
CA TYR A 56 1.68 -5.92 10.34
C TYR A 56 2.91 -5.83 9.43
N MET A 57 2.74 -5.99 8.13
CA MET A 57 3.79 -5.91 7.12
C MET A 57 3.74 -4.61 6.29
N ILE A 58 2.89 -3.65 6.68
CA ILE A 58 2.69 -2.41 5.89
C ILE A 58 4.00 -1.67 5.68
N ASP A 59 4.76 -1.38 6.73
CA ASP A 59 6.02 -0.64 6.61
C ASP A 59 7.05 -1.42 5.78
N ALA A 60 7.12 -2.74 5.94
CA ALA A 60 7.99 -3.58 5.14
C ALA A 60 7.60 -3.55 3.65
N ARG A 61 6.33 -3.57 3.35
CA ARG A 61 5.83 -3.46 1.97
C ARG A 61 6.15 -2.09 1.35
N ILE A 62 5.97 -1.02 2.12
CA ILE A 62 6.33 0.33 1.67
C ILE A 62 7.81 0.39 1.32
N GLU A 63 8.68 -0.14 2.16
CA GLU A 63 10.13 -0.17 1.91
C GLU A 63 10.48 -1.03 0.68
N GLU A 64 9.86 -2.17 0.52
CA GLU A 64 10.08 -3.08 -0.60
C GLU A 64 9.73 -2.42 -1.94
N VAL A 65 8.51 -1.92 -2.09
CA VAL A 65 8.03 -1.33 -3.34
C VAL A 65 8.72 0.00 -3.63
N SER A 66 8.96 0.80 -2.60
CA SER A 66 9.71 2.07 -2.72
C SER A 66 11.14 1.84 -3.19
N GLY A 67 11.80 0.83 -2.64
CA GLY A 67 13.14 0.44 -3.08
C GLY A 67 13.16 -0.04 -4.52
N GLY A 68 12.15 -0.83 -4.91
CA GLY A 68 12.02 -1.33 -6.27
C GLY A 68 11.81 -0.25 -7.32
N LEU A 69 11.13 0.84 -6.98
CA LEU A 69 10.83 1.94 -7.90
C LEU A 69 11.74 3.17 -7.73
N GLY A 70 12.75 3.09 -6.88
CA GLY A 70 13.75 4.14 -6.75
C GLY A 70 13.38 5.30 -5.84
N LEU A 71 12.35 5.18 -5.02
CA LEU A 71 11.96 6.24 -4.09
C LEU A 71 12.92 6.40 -2.91
N ARG A 72 13.71 5.37 -2.58
CA ARG A 72 14.73 5.46 -1.52
C ARG A 72 15.80 6.49 -1.85
N ASP A 73 16.19 6.62 -3.11
CA ASP A 73 17.18 7.59 -3.56
C ASP A 73 16.68 9.02 -3.40
N ILE A 74 15.38 9.23 -3.51
CA ILE A 74 14.72 10.52 -3.27
C ILE A 74 14.65 10.80 -1.76
N GLY A 75 14.35 9.77 -0.94
CA GLY A 75 14.14 9.86 0.49
C GLY A 75 12.67 9.93 0.86
N LEU A 76 12.19 8.95 1.64
CA LEU A 76 10.77 8.82 1.98
C LEU A 76 10.26 9.91 2.93
N ASP A 77 11.17 10.62 3.61
CA ASP A 77 10.81 11.71 4.51
C ASP A 77 10.72 13.07 3.79
N ARG A 78 11.03 13.10 2.50
CA ARG A 78 10.91 14.30 1.69
C ARG A 78 9.44 14.66 1.46
N LYS A 79 9.13 15.96 1.44
CA LYS A 79 7.76 16.43 1.22
C LYS A 79 7.36 16.24 -0.24
N VAL A 80 6.13 15.80 -0.46
CA VAL A 80 5.57 15.58 -1.80
C VAL A 80 5.56 16.88 -2.62
N ASP A 81 5.32 18.01 -1.97
CA ASP A 81 5.28 19.33 -2.62
C ASP A 81 6.61 19.74 -3.27
N GLU A 82 7.71 19.20 -2.79
CA GLU A 82 9.07 19.50 -3.27
C GLU A 82 9.48 18.64 -4.46
N LEU A 83 8.66 17.67 -4.87
CA LEU A 83 8.99 16.72 -5.92
C LEU A 83 8.75 17.27 -7.32
N SER A 84 9.59 16.84 -8.29
CA SER A 84 9.33 17.05 -9.71
C SER A 84 8.07 16.28 -10.17
N GLY A 85 7.55 16.61 -11.37
CA GLY A 85 6.43 15.88 -11.94
C GLY A 85 6.70 14.38 -12.10
N GLY A 86 7.88 14.01 -12.59
CA GLY A 86 8.29 12.62 -12.74
C GLY A 86 8.42 11.88 -11.42
N GLN A 87 8.95 12.56 -10.39
CA GLN A 87 9.05 11.99 -9.05
C GLN A 87 7.67 11.75 -8.42
N ARG A 88 6.74 12.70 -8.59
CA ARG A 88 5.34 12.55 -8.15
C ARG A 88 4.67 11.37 -8.84
N THR A 89 4.92 11.18 -10.13
CA THR A 89 4.39 10.04 -10.87
C THR A 89 4.89 8.72 -10.32
N LYS A 90 6.17 8.62 -9.92
CA LYS A 90 6.72 7.45 -9.24
C LYS A 90 6.03 7.18 -7.90
N VAL A 91 5.74 8.22 -7.14
CA VAL A 91 5.01 8.09 -5.86
C VAL A 91 3.60 7.56 -6.10
N LEU A 92 2.90 8.07 -7.10
CA LEU A 92 1.56 7.59 -7.46
C LEU A 92 1.58 6.13 -7.91
N LEU A 93 2.55 5.75 -8.72
CA LEU A 93 2.72 4.36 -9.15
C LEU A 93 2.98 3.44 -7.96
N THR A 94 3.87 3.84 -7.06
CA THR A 94 4.18 3.08 -5.84
C THR A 94 2.93 2.89 -4.97
N LYS A 95 2.17 3.96 -4.76
CA LYS A 95 0.91 3.90 -4.01
C LYS A 95 -0.08 2.94 -4.66
N LEU A 96 -0.23 3.00 -5.97
CA LEU A 96 -1.14 2.13 -6.71
C LEU A 96 -0.77 0.65 -6.54
N LEU A 97 0.51 0.31 -6.62
CA LEU A 97 0.97 -1.07 -6.41
C LEU A 97 0.73 -1.53 -4.96
N LEU A 98 0.91 -0.63 -3.98
CA LEU A 98 0.66 -0.93 -2.57
C LEU A 98 -0.82 -1.17 -2.27
N GLN A 99 -1.72 -0.53 -2.99
CA GLN A 99 -3.16 -0.75 -2.85
C GLN A 99 -3.59 -2.17 -3.25
N ASN A 100 -2.77 -2.85 -4.03
CA ASN A 100 -3.02 -4.21 -4.51
C ASN A 100 -4.44 -4.39 -5.10
N PRO A 101 -4.86 -3.55 -6.07
CA PRO A 101 -6.21 -3.58 -6.58
C PRO A 101 -6.51 -4.90 -7.31
N GLU A 102 -7.78 -5.27 -7.38
CA GLU A 102 -8.22 -6.46 -8.12
C GLU A 102 -7.93 -6.34 -9.62
N ILE A 103 -8.04 -5.12 -10.15
CA ILE A 103 -7.67 -4.81 -11.54
C ILE A 103 -6.72 -3.62 -11.52
N LEU A 104 -5.50 -3.85 -11.93
CA LEU A 104 -4.45 -2.84 -12.00
C LEU A 104 -4.35 -2.34 -13.44
N ILE A 105 -4.48 -1.02 -13.65
CA ILE A 105 -4.36 -0.39 -14.97
C ILE A 105 -3.12 0.50 -14.96
N LEU A 106 -2.17 0.18 -15.83
CA LEU A 106 -0.92 0.92 -15.97
C LEU A 106 -0.79 1.48 -17.39
N ASP A 107 -0.58 2.79 -17.48
CA ASP A 107 -0.36 3.49 -18.75
C ASP A 107 1.05 4.08 -18.74
N GLU A 108 1.92 3.56 -19.62
CA GLU A 108 3.32 3.97 -19.76
C GLU A 108 4.07 4.03 -18.41
N PRO A 109 4.04 2.95 -17.59
CA PRO A 109 4.58 3.00 -16.24
C PRO A 109 6.11 3.13 -16.18
N THR A 110 6.81 2.86 -17.28
CA THR A 110 8.28 2.88 -17.33
C THR A 110 8.88 4.25 -17.66
N ASN A 111 8.08 5.26 -17.99
CA ASN A 111 8.56 6.55 -18.49
C ASN A 111 9.55 7.28 -17.58
N TYR A 112 9.47 7.12 -16.28
CA TYR A 112 10.33 7.81 -15.32
C TYR A 112 11.23 6.86 -14.55
N LEU A 113 11.37 5.61 -15.02
CA LEU A 113 12.17 4.57 -14.39
C LEU A 113 13.46 4.32 -15.16
N ASP A 114 14.55 4.05 -14.44
CA ASP A 114 15.76 3.52 -15.05
C ASP A 114 15.66 2.00 -15.26
N VAL A 115 16.68 1.41 -15.87
CA VAL A 115 16.66 -0.02 -16.25
C VAL A 115 16.48 -0.94 -15.05
N GLU A 116 17.14 -0.64 -13.93
CA GLU A 116 17.04 -1.43 -12.71
C GLU A 116 15.61 -1.47 -12.19
N HIS A 117 14.95 -0.32 -12.14
CA HIS A 117 13.58 -0.19 -11.64
C HIS A 117 12.56 -0.77 -12.62
N ILE A 118 12.80 -0.67 -13.93
CA ILE A 118 12.00 -1.36 -14.95
C ILE A 118 12.05 -2.87 -14.74
N ASN A 119 13.23 -3.44 -14.51
CA ASN A 119 13.39 -4.87 -14.27
C ASN A 119 12.65 -5.31 -13.01
N TRP A 120 12.73 -4.52 -11.95
CA TRP A 120 11.99 -4.80 -10.72
C TRP A 120 10.47 -4.80 -10.96
N LEU A 121 9.96 -3.80 -11.68
CA LEU A 121 8.54 -3.71 -12.01
C LEU A 121 8.08 -4.89 -12.88
N THR A 122 8.89 -5.29 -13.85
CA THR A 122 8.61 -6.47 -14.69
C THR A 122 8.43 -7.72 -13.85
N ASN A 123 9.35 -7.97 -12.92
CA ASN A 123 9.26 -9.11 -12.01
C ASN A 123 8.05 -9.03 -11.09
N TYR A 124 7.74 -7.83 -10.59
CA TYR A 124 6.57 -7.60 -9.76
C TYR A 124 5.27 -7.95 -10.49
N LEU A 125 5.12 -7.49 -11.73
CA LEU A 125 3.93 -7.75 -12.55
C LEU A 125 3.79 -9.21 -12.96
N GLN A 126 4.90 -9.90 -13.22
CA GLN A 126 4.88 -11.35 -13.51
C GLN A 126 4.35 -12.17 -12.35
N ASN A 127 4.56 -11.72 -11.12
CA ASN A 127 4.11 -12.38 -9.91
C ASN A 127 2.84 -11.75 -9.33
N TYR A 128 2.21 -10.79 -10.05
CA TYR A 128 1.01 -10.13 -9.57
C TYR A 128 -0.16 -11.12 -9.54
N GLU A 129 -0.78 -11.26 -8.37
CA GLU A 129 -1.84 -12.25 -8.13
C GLU A 129 -3.17 -11.90 -8.80
N ASN A 130 -3.42 -10.62 -9.01
CA ASN A 130 -4.66 -10.12 -9.60
C ASN A 130 -4.47 -9.79 -11.08
N ALA A 131 -5.55 -9.38 -11.75
CA ALA A 131 -5.47 -8.99 -13.15
C ALA A 131 -4.85 -7.61 -13.32
N PHE A 132 -4.09 -7.41 -14.41
CA PHE A 132 -3.60 -6.08 -14.79
C PHE A 132 -3.74 -5.84 -16.28
N ILE A 133 -3.86 -4.55 -16.64
CA ILE A 133 -3.89 -4.07 -18.03
C ILE A 133 -2.70 -3.13 -18.18
N LEU A 134 -1.86 -3.41 -19.18
CA LEU A 134 -0.64 -2.66 -19.43
C LEU A 134 -0.70 -2.00 -20.82
N VAL A 135 -0.47 -0.69 -20.84
CA VAL A 135 -0.27 0.07 -22.09
C VAL A 135 1.14 0.62 -22.09
N SER A 136 1.96 0.21 -23.06
CA SER A 136 3.33 0.66 -23.18
C SER A 136 3.82 0.63 -24.62
N HIS A 137 4.71 1.58 -24.97
CA HIS A 137 5.48 1.58 -26.22
C HIS A 137 6.87 0.94 -26.02
N ASP A 138 7.22 0.57 -24.82
CA ASP A 138 8.48 -0.11 -24.50
C ASP A 138 8.34 -1.61 -24.79
N VAL A 139 8.71 -2.00 -25.99
CA VAL A 139 8.59 -3.39 -26.46
C VAL A 139 9.34 -4.38 -25.57
N PRO A 140 10.58 -4.10 -25.11
CA PRO A 140 11.25 -5.00 -24.17
C PRO A 140 10.53 -5.20 -22.85
N PHE A 141 9.74 -4.21 -22.41
CA PHE A 141 8.94 -4.31 -21.18
C PHE A 141 7.71 -5.19 -21.35
N LEU A 142 7.11 -5.18 -22.53
CA LEU A 142 5.93 -5.99 -22.83
C LEU A 142 6.29 -7.49 -22.97
#